data_44604b2d9048d513a44eadc9ece6e413
#
_entry.id   44604b2d9048d513a44eadc9ece6e413
#
_cell.length_a   1.000
_cell.length_b   1.000
_cell.length_c   1.000
_cell.angle_alpha   90.00
_cell.angle_beta   90.00
_cell.angle_gamma   90.00
#
_symmetry.space_group_name_H-M   'P 1'
#
loop_
_entity.id
_entity.type
_entity.pdbx_description
1 polymer ?
#
loop_
_entity_poly.entity_id
_entity_poly.type
_entity_poly.pdbx_seq_one_letter_code
_entity_poly.pdbx_strand_id
1 'polypeptide(L)'
;QKKSIFGIANRVGLGVGAGTEGIGIDVATPLSRYVHASFGVNIMPDIKINTTATATIEELGQDEEIDITGGIGRTTFNLKFDCYPFPNSSSFFVTAGLSFGGDKLIKITGHSDELAALVAQGKDAGIEIGEYNIPVDENGDVNGGVKVKNFRPYLGLGFGRMIPKKRVAVRFEMGAQFQGKPVIYADGVGDLQKVVGQDPDDDISKILDYVKVYPVIKLSIR
;
A
#
# COMPACT_ATOMS: atom_id res chain seq x y z
N GLN A 1 -39.38 7.32 27.86
CA GLN A 1 -38.00 7.71 27.52
C GLN A 1 -37.70 7.26 26.09
N LYS A 2 -37.64 8.19 25.13
CA LYS A 2 -37.10 7.89 23.79
C LYS A 2 -35.62 7.50 23.98
N LYS A 3 -35.34 6.22 23.85
CA LYS A 3 -33.92 5.76 23.75
C LYS A 3 -33.27 6.52 22.61
N SER A 4 -32.20 7.24 22.90
CA SER A 4 -31.40 7.91 21.91
C SER A 4 -30.97 6.87 20.87
N ILE A 5 -31.37 7.07 19.62
CA ILE A 5 -31.02 6.17 18.49
C ILE A 5 -29.55 6.34 18.10
N PHE A 6 -28.90 7.30 18.71
CA PHE A 6 -27.51 7.70 18.43
C PHE A 6 -26.65 7.44 19.66
N GLY A 7 -25.77 6.48 19.55
CA GLY A 7 -24.80 6.13 20.54
C GLY A 7 -23.92 5.01 20.03
N ILE A 8 -22.69 4.95 20.52
CA ILE A 8 -21.73 3.91 20.19
C ILE A 8 -22.37 2.54 20.45
N ALA A 9 -22.30 1.63 19.48
CA ALA A 9 -22.80 0.26 19.52
C ALA A 9 -24.35 0.07 19.55
N ASN A 10 -25.17 1.10 19.37
CA ASN A 10 -26.61 0.92 19.22
C ASN A 10 -26.99 0.21 17.92
N ARG A 11 -26.16 0.32 16.91
CA ARG A 11 -26.25 -0.41 15.63
C ARG A 11 -24.85 -0.71 15.14
N VAL A 12 -24.67 -1.90 14.63
CA VAL A 12 -23.41 -2.32 14.00
C VAL A 12 -23.72 -2.70 12.56
N GLY A 13 -22.95 -2.12 11.63
CA GLY A 13 -22.97 -2.47 10.22
C GLY A 13 -21.74 -3.31 9.89
N LEU A 14 -21.93 -4.35 9.10
CA LEU A 14 -20.86 -5.12 8.49
C LEU A 14 -20.78 -4.78 7.01
N GLY A 15 -19.58 -4.66 6.49
CA GLY A 15 -19.33 -4.40 5.08
C GLY A 15 -18.30 -5.35 4.50
N VAL A 16 -18.53 -5.75 3.25
CA VAL A 16 -17.55 -6.46 2.42
C VAL A 16 -17.40 -5.68 1.13
N GLY A 17 -16.18 -5.45 0.70
CA GLY A 17 -15.93 -4.66 -0.49
C GLY A 17 -14.65 -5.03 -1.21
N ALA A 18 -14.52 -4.53 -2.41
CA ALA A 18 -13.33 -4.66 -3.23
C ALA A 18 -12.96 -3.32 -3.86
N GLY A 19 -11.70 -3.12 -4.09
CA GLY A 19 -11.19 -1.88 -4.67
C GLY A 19 -9.68 -1.92 -4.91
N THR A 20 -9.11 -0.73 -5.06
CA THR A 20 -7.66 -0.59 -5.29
C THR A 20 -6.79 -1.06 -4.13
N GLU A 21 -7.35 -1.17 -2.93
CA GLU A 21 -6.68 -1.74 -1.75
C GLU A 21 -6.85 -3.28 -1.62
N GLY A 22 -7.50 -3.92 -2.59
CA GLY A 22 -7.84 -5.35 -2.57
C GLY A 22 -9.24 -5.61 -2.06
N ILE A 23 -9.44 -6.76 -1.42
CA ILE A 23 -10.70 -7.20 -0.83
C ILE A 23 -10.68 -6.88 0.66
N GLY A 24 -11.76 -6.31 1.16
CA GLY A 24 -11.84 -5.89 2.56
C GLY A 24 -13.15 -6.20 3.25
N ILE A 25 -13.05 -6.32 4.55
CA ILE A 25 -14.19 -6.38 5.46
C ILE A 25 -14.07 -5.24 6.47
N ASP A 26 -15.18 -4.69 6.87
CA ASP A 26 -15.20 -3.65 7.88
C ASP A 26 -16.44 -3.72 8.78
N VAL A 27 -16.29 -3.14 9.96
CA VAL A 27 -17.33 -2.97 10.97
C VAL A 27 -17.55 -1.48 11.19
N ALA A 28 -18.78 -1.06 11.23
CA ALA A 28 -19.14 0.34 11.42
C ALA A 28 -20.18 0.53 12.50
N THR A 29 -20.12 1.69 13.18
CA THR A 29 -21.09 2.10 14.20
C THR A 29 -21.41 3.59 14.06
N PRO A 30 -22.67 4.04 14.32
CA PRO A 30 -22.99 5.44 14.35
C PRO A 30 -22.47 6.07 15.64
N LEU A 31 -21.74 7.16 15.51
CA LEU A 31 -21.37 8.02 16.64
C LEU A 31 -22.41 9.10 16.86
N SER A 32 -22.98 9.60 15.77
CA SER A 32 -24.05 10.58 15.78
C SER A 32 -24.93 10.42 14.56
N ARG A 33 -25.92 11.31 14.41
CA ARG A 33 -26.77 11.38 13.22
C ARG A 33 -26.00 11.67 11.94
N TYR A 34 -24.88 12.40 12.07
CA TYR A 34 -24.07 12.87 10.95
C TYR A 34 -22.77 12.11 10.79
N VAL A 35 -22.26 11.48 11.85
CA VAL A 35 -20.93 10.86 11.86
C VAL A 35 -21.02 9.38 12.20
N HIS A 36 -20.43 8.57 11.36
CA HIS A 36 -20.24 7.14 11.57
C HIS A 36 -18.74 6.82 11.58
N ALA A 37 -18.34 5.90 12.45
CA ALA A 37 -16.99 5.38 12.49
C ALA A 37 -16.96 3.96 11.94
N SER A 38 -15.84 3.60 11.27
CA SER A 38 -15.60 2.24 10.83
C SER A 38 -14.15 1.83 11.04
N PHE A 39 -13.98 0.55 11.29
CA PHE A 39 -12.68 -0.11 11.28
C PHE A 39 -12.73 -1.27 10.30
N GLY A 40 -11.72 -1.37 9.43
CA GLY A 40 -11.68 -2.39 8.39
C GLY A 40 -10.28 -2.92 8.14
N VAL A 41 -10.25 -4.08 7.50
CA VAL A 41 -9.06 -4.76 7.03
C VAL A 41 -9.21 -5.01 5.54
N ASN A 42 -8.22 -4.61 4.75
CA ASN A 42 -8.14 -4.91 3.33
C ASN A 42 -6.93 -5.81 3.07
N ILE A 43 -7.12 -6.79 2.20
CA ILE A 43 -6.10 -7.73 1.77
C ILE A 43 -5.94 -7.59 0.27
N MET A 44 -4.77 -7.15 -0.17
CA MET A 44 -4.35 -7.20 -1.55
C MET A 44 -3.76 -8.58 -1.82
N PRO A 45 -4.30 -9.34 -2.79
CA PRO A 45 -3.71 -10.61 -3.19
C PRO A 45 -2.25 -10.43 -3.64
N ASP A 46 -1.42 -11.42 -3.34
CA ASP A 46 -0.03 -11.41 -3.75
C ASP A 46 0.09 -11.77 -5.25
N ILE A 47 -0.01 -10.76 -6.08
CA ILE A 47 0.17 -10.89 -7.52
C ILE A 47 1.67 -10.76 -7.81
N LYS A 48 2.26 -11.84 -8.30
CA LYS A 48 3.68 -11.92 -8.64
C LYS A 48 3.90 -11.71 -10.12
N ILE A 49 4.89 -10.90 -10.46
CA ILE A 49 5.33 -10.64 -11.83
C ILE A 49 6.80 -11.03 -11.91
N ASN A 50 7.11 -11.97 -12.79
CA ASN A 50 8.49 -12.36 -13.06
C ASN A 50 9.03 -11.50 -14.18
N THR A 51 10.24 -10.99 -14.00
CA THR A 51 10.98 -10.22 -14.99
C THR A 51 12.47 -10.47 -14.81
N THR A 52 13.27 -10.01 -15.76
CA THR A 52 14.73 -10.02 -15.64
C THR A 52 15.22 -8.64 -15.24
N ALA A 53 16.25 -8.61 -14.41
CA ALA A 53 16.98 -7.40 -14.09
C ALA A 53 18.47 -7.60 -14.41
N THR A 54 19.13 -6.51 -14.75
CA THR A 54 20.57 -6.50 -14.97
C THR A 54 21.28 -6.33 -13.63
N ALA A 55 22.11 -7.29 -13.28
CA ALA A 55 23.01 -7.18 -12.15
C ALA A 55 24.36 -6.66 -12.64
N THR A 56 24.81 -5.55 -12.07
CA THR A 56 26.12 -4.98 -12.36
C THR A 56 27.15 -5.47 -11.36
N ILE A 57 28.21 -6.06 -11.84
CA ILE A 57 29.36 -6.46 -11.05
C ILE A 57 30.43 -5.38 -11.21
N GLU A 58 30.51 -4.47 -10.23
CA GLU A 58 31.33 -3.26 -10.31
C GLU A 58 32.82 -3.55 -10.63
N GLU A 59 33.35 -4.64 -10.08
CA GLU A 59 34.77 -4.96 -10.28
C GLU A 59 35.11 -5.61 -11.65
N LEU A 60 34.13 -6.19 -12.31
CA LEU A 60 34.36 -6.92 -13.57
C LEU A 60 33.83 -6.16 -14.78
N GLY A 61 33.03 -5.11 -14.59
CA GLY A 61 32.37 -4.37 -15.68
C GLY A 61 31.49 -5.28 -16.55
N GLN A 62 30.99 -6.36 -15.98
CA GLN A 62 30.13 -7.32 -16.66
C GLN A 62 28.70 -7.20 -16.10
N ASP A 63 27.76 -7.18 -17.01
CA ASP A 63 26.34 -7.19 -16.69
C ASP A 63 25.82 -8.62 -16.83
N GLU A 64 25.09 -9.09 -15.82
CA GLU A 64 24.45 -10.39 -15.83
C GLU A 64 22.94 -10.23 -15.68
N GLU A 65 22.16 -10.96 -16.46
CA GLU A 65 20.71 -10.98 -16.33
C GLU A 65 20.30 -11.99 -15.26
N ILE A 66 19.55 -11.54 -14.28
CA ILE A 66 18.98 -12.41 -13.26
C ILE A 66 17.46 -12.35 -13.26
N ASP A 67 16.83 -13.46 -12.96
CA ASP A 67 15.40 -13.55 -12.80
C ASP A 67 14.97 -12.95 -11.46
N ILE A 68 14.11 -11.94 -11.51
CA ILE A 68 13.53 -11.33 -10.33
C ILE A 68 12.00 -11.47 -10.33
N THR A 69 11.43 -11.54 -9.14
CA THR A 69 10.00 -11.58 -8.93
C THR A 69 9.55 -10.37 -8.13
N GLY A 70 8.64 -9.60 -8.69
CA GLY A 70 7.95 -8.50 -7.99
C GLY A 70 6.59 -8.94 -7.47
N GLY A 71 6.29 -8.69 -6.21
CA GLY A 71 5.00 -8.98 -5.59
C GLY A 71 4.37 -7.73 -4.98
N ILE A 72 3.04 -7.60 -5.08
CA ILE A 72 2.29 -6.44 -4.58
C ILE A 72 1.34 -6.77 -3.41
N GLY A 73 1.36 -8.00 -2.90
CA GLY A 73 0.51 -8.44 -1.81
C GLY A 73 0.76 -7.68 -0.51
N ARG A 74 -0.32 -7.18 0.11
CA ARG A 74 -0.24 -6.50 1.42
C ARG A 74 -1.55 -6.55 2.17
N THR A 75 -1.48 -6.42 3.49
CA THR A 75 -2.64 -6.27 4.36
C THR A 75 -2.61 -4.88 4.99
N THR A 76 -3.72 -4.14 4.87
CA THR A 76 -3.87 -2.80 5.43
C THR A 76 -5.06 -2.73 6.36
N PHE A 77 -4.93 -1.91 7.40
CA PHE A 77 -5.99 -1.61 8.36
C PHE A 77 -6.44 -0.17 8.16
N ASN A 78 -7.74 0.07 8.28
CA ASN A 78 -8.32 1.40 8.06
C ASN A 78 -9.23 1.78 9.23
N LEU A 79 -9.01 2.95 9.79
CA LEU A 79 -9.93 3.61 10.70
C LEU A 79 -10.50 4.84 9.99
N LYS A 80 -11.81 4.90 9.77
CA LYS A 80 -12.45 5.96 9.00
C LYS A 80 -13.65 6.54 9.75
N PHE A 81 -13.87 7.83 9.52
CA PHE A 81 -15.01 8.58 10.02
C PHE A 81 -15.73 9.18 8.82
N ASP A 82 -16.98 8.76 8.61
CA ASP A 82 -17.85 9.28 7.57
C ASP A 82 -18.73 10.37 8.11
N CYS A 83 -18.75 11.51 7.45
CA CYS A 83 -19.68 12.59 7.70
C CYS A 83 -20.76 12.61 6.61
N TYR A 84 -22.01 12.54 7.01
CA TYR A 84 -23.20 12.63 6.16
C TYR A 84 -23.84 14.02 6.31
N PRO A 85 -23.49 15.01 5.48
CA PRO A 85 -24.01 16.37 5.63
C PRO A 85 -25.52 16.44 5.41
N PHE A 86 -26.09 15.51 4.65
CA PHE A 86 -27.52 15.45 4.32
C PHE A 86 -28.14 14.11 4.74
N PRO A 87 -28.20 13.77 6.03
CA PRO A 87 -28.52 12.41 6.48
C PRO A 87 -29.95 11.96 6.18
N ASN A 88 -30.87 12.89 5.93
CA ASN A 88 -32.26 12.59 5.62
C ASN A 88 -32.54 12.47 4.11
N SER A 89 -31.84 13.26 3.29
CA SER A 89 -32.13 13.42 1.86
C SER A 89 -31.14 12.69 0.96
N SER A 90 -29.89 12.49 1.40
CA SER A 90 -28.83 11.90 0.57
C SER A 90 -28.02 10.86 1.32
N SER A 91 -27.43 9.95 0.58
CA SER A 91 -26.41 9.02 1.06
C SER A 91 -24.98 9.50 0.78
N PHE A 92 -24.83 10.72 0.30
CA PHE A 92 -23.53 11.35 0.11
C PHE A 92 -22.78 11.47 1.43
N PHE A 93 -21.50 11.16 1.41
CA PHE A 93 -20.64 11.31 2.57
C PHE A 93 -19.26 11.83 2.16
N VAL A 94 -18.60 12.45 3.12
CA VAL A 94 -17.19 12.77 3.11
C VAL A 94 -16.54 11.93 4.20
N THR A 95 -15.42 11.31 3.90
CA THR A 95 -14.72 10.45 4.86
C THR A 95 -13.31 10.95 5.09
N ALA A 96 -12.89 10.90 6.34
CA ALA A 96 -11.52 11.12 6.76
C ALA A 96 -11.08 9.98 7.65
N GLY A 97 -9.81 9.62 7.60
CA GLY A 97 -9.32 8.51 8.39
C GLY A 97 -7.82 8.31 8.33
N LEU A 98 -7.43 7.15 8.82
CA LEU A 98 -6.06 6.71 8.89
C LEU A 98 -5.98 5.27 8.38
N SER A 99 -5.07 5.04 7.44
CA SER A 99 -4.69 3.71 6.99
C SER A 99 -3.33 3.34 7.59
N PHE A 100 -3.15 2.10 8.02
CA PHE A 100 -1.91 1.62 8.60
C PHE A 100 -1.67 0.14 8.30
N GLY A 101 -0.42 -0.32 8.47
CA GLY A 101 0.03 -1.63 8.03
C GLY A 101 0.27 -1.69 6.52
N GLY A 102 0.85 -2.78 6.03
CA GLY A 102 1.11 -2.99 4.61
C GLY A 102 1.95 -1.88 3.98
N ASP A 103 3.01 -1.48 4.64
CA ASP A 103 3.92 -0.42 4.22
C ASP A 103 4.76 -0.80 2.99
N LYS A 104 4.99 -2.08 2.75
CA LYS A 104 5.71 -2.58 1.57
C LYS A 104 4.75 -2.64 0.37
N LEU A 105 4.87 -1.67 -0.55
CA LEU A 105 4.06 -1.61 -1.77
C LEU A 105 4.43 -2.70 -2.76
N ILE A 106 5.74 -2.89 -2.97
CA ILE A 106 6.32 -3.86 -3.89
C ILE A 106 7.40 -4.61 -3.14
N LYS A 107 7.38 -5.94 -3.24
CA LYS A 107 8.43 -6.82 -2.74
C LYS A 107 9.17 -7.39 -3.92
N ILE A 108 10.49 -7.23 -3.96
CA ILE A 108 11.37 -7.72 -5.01
C ILE A 108 12.22 -8.84 -4.43
N THR A 109 12.19 -10.01 -5.08
CA THR A 109 13.01 -11.16 -4.73
C THR A 109 13.70 -11.69 -5.97
N GLY A 110 14.92 -12.17 -5.82
CA GLY A 110 15.69 -12.80 -6.90
C GLY A 110 16.77 -13.70 -6.33
N HIS A 111 17.33 -14.55 -7.19
CA HIS A 111 18.41 -15.46 -6.82
C HIS A 111 19.35 -15.68 -8.01
N SER A 112 20.66 -15.74 -7.73
CA SER A 112 21.68 -16.13 -8.69
C SER A 112 22.82 -16.86 -7.99
N ASP A 113 23.07 -18.11 -8.41
CA ASP A 113 24.21 -18.90 -7.93
C ASP A 113 25.55 -18.29 -8.33
N GLU A 114 25.59 -17.59 -9.46
CA GLU A 114 26.82 -16.94 -9.95
C GLU A 114 27.20 -15.74 -9.10
N LEU A 115 26.17 -14.92 -8.72
CA LEU A 115 26.38 -13.81 -7.80
C LEU A 115 26.75 -14.29 -6.40
N ALA A 116 26.20 -15.41 -5.94
CA ALA A 116 26.57 -16.03 -4.67
C ALA A 116 28.07 -16.39 -4.64
N ALA A 117 28.57 -16.96 -5.72
CA ALA A 117 29.98 -17.30 -5.82
C ALA A 117 30.90 -16.08 -5.82
N LEU A 118 30.46 -14.95 -6.37
CA LEU A 118 31.21 -13.70 -6.38
C LEU A 118 31.23 -13.03 -4.99
N VAL A 119 30.09 -13.00 -4.32
CA VAL A 119 30.01 -12.48 -2.95
C VAL A 119 30.84 -13.31 -1.99
N ALA A 120 30.86 -14.65 -2.16
CA ALA A 120 31.74 -15.54 -1.38
C ALA A 120 33.22 -15.28 -1.57
N GLN A 121 33.64 -14.69 -2.70
CA GLN A 121 35.00 -14.24 -2.99
C GLN A 121 35.28 -12.83 -2.43
N GLY A 122 34.35 -12.21 -1.71
CA GLY A 122 34.50 -10.88 -1.14
C GLY A 122 34.25 -9.74 -2.13
N LYS A 123 33.56 -10.01 -3.25
CA LYS A 123 33.20 -9.00 -4.24
C LYS A 123 31.83 -8.45 -3.93
N ASP A 124 31.65 -7.14 -4.07
CA ASP A 124 30.35 -6.51 -3.94
C ASP A 124 29.55 -6.71 -5.23
N ALA A 125 28.34 -7.28 -5.08
CA ALA A 125 27.39 -7.48 -6.17
C ALA A 125 26.03 -6.93 -5.77
N GLY A 126 25.33 -6.30 -6.72
CA GLY A 126 24.01 -5.71 -6.48
C GLY A 126 23.21 -5.60 -7.77
N ILE A 127 21.89 -5.44 -7.59
CA ILE A 127 20.97 -5.16 -8.69
C ILE A 127 20.71 -3.67 -8.73
N GLU A 128 20.94 -3.06 -9.87
CA GLU A 128 20.62 -1.66 -10.11
C GLU A 128 19.15 -1.48 -10.48
N ILE A 129 18.47 -0.61 -9.73
CA ILE A 129 17.12 -0.14 -10.04
C ILE A 129 17.17 1.38 -10.11
N GLY A 130 17.34 1.93 -11.29
CA GLY A 130 17.59 3.35 -11.48
C GLY A 130 18.86 3.81 -10.75
N GLU A 131 18.72 4.76 -9.84
CA GLU A 131 19.83 5.26 -8.99
C GLU A 131 20.09 4.42 -7.73
N TYR A 132 19.38 3.33 -7.55
CA TYR A 132 19.44 2.50 -6.35
C TYR A 132 20.08 1.17 -6.65
N ASN A 133 20.96 0.74 -5.76
CA ASN A 133 21.58 -0.57 -5.82
C ASN A 133 21.07 -1.43 -4.65
N ILE A 134 20.43 -2.55 -4.97
CA ILE A 134 19.98 -3.54 -3.99
C ILE A 134 21.08 -4.60 -3.87
N PRO A 135 21.77 -4.72 -2.72
CA PRO A 135 22.87 -5.67 -2.56
C PRO A 135 22.37 -7.11 -2.60
N VAL A 136 23.19 -7.98 -3.13
CA VAL A 136 23.03 -9.44 -3.10
C VAL A 136 23.62 -9.96 -1.80
N ASP A 137 22.93 -10.87 -1.12
CA ASP A 137 23.42 -11.49 0.10
C ASP A 137 24.44 -12.63 -0.17
N GLU A 138 24.99 -13.20 0.91
CA GLU A 138 25.97 -14.29 0.82
C GLU A 138 25.45 -15.55 0.12
N ASN A 139 24.13 -15.71 0.02
CA ASN A 139 23.47 -16.84 -0.64
C ASN A 139 23.14 -16.54 -2.11
N GLY A 140 23.44 -15.36 -2.61
CA GLY A 140 23.06 -14.92 -3.94
C GLY A 140 21.61 -14.46 -4.04
N ASP A 141 20.98 -14.18 -2.92
CA ASP A 141 19.58 -13.72 -2.86
C ASP A 141 19.50 -12.20 -2.85
N VAL A 142 18.49 -11.71 -3.57
CA VAL A 142 18.12 -10.32 -3.59
C VAL A 142 16.77 -10.19 -2.93
N ASN A 143 16.69 -9.39 -1.88
CA ASN A 143 15.45 -9.11 -1.15
C ASN A 143 15.36 -7.61 -0.90
N GLY A 144 14.36 -6.99 -1.48
CA GLY A 144 14.13 -5.57 -1.34
C GLY A 144 12.77 -5.16 -1.87
N GLY A 145 12.63 -3.91 -2.21
CA GLY A 145 11.41 -3.39 -2.81
C GLY A 145 11.18 -1.92 -2.55
N VAL A 146 9.90 -1.55 -2.62
CA VAL A 146 9.43 -0.18 -2.40
C VAL A 146 8.49 -0.17 -1.22
N LYS A 147 8.75 0.70 -0.25
CA LYS A 147 7.90 0.92 0.92
C LYS A 147 7.46 2.37 1.04
N VAL A 148 6.37 2.55 1.76
CA VAL A 148 5.79 3.85 2.11
C VAL A 148 5.65 3.98 3.61
N LYS A 149 5.18 5.12 4.09
CA LYS A 149 4.90 5.31 5.52
C LYS A 149 3.85 4.30 5.99
N ASN A 150 4.08 3.74 7.17
CA ASN A 150 3.15 2.79 7.77
C ASN A 150 1.80 3.45 8.12
N PHE A 151 1.81 4.70 8.60
CA PHE A 151 0.62 5.49 8.89
C PHE A 151 0.35 6.47 7.75
N ARG A 152 -0.82 6.34 7.14
CA ARG A 152 -1.22 7.12 5.96
C ARG A 152 -2.56 7.79 6.20
N PRO A 153 -2.61 9.12 6.36
CA PRO A 153 -3.85 9.86 6.36
C PRO A 153 -4.67 9.59 5.10
N TYR A 154 -5.99 9.54 5.24
CA TYR A 154 -6.92 9.27 4.16
C TYR A 154 -8.01 10.32 4.13
N LEU A 155 -8.35 10.77 2.94
CA LEU A 155 -9.52 11.61 2.66
C LEU A 155 -10.27 11.05 1.45
N GLY A 156 -11.59 11.07 1.53
CA GLY A 156 -12.42 10.58 0.45
C GLY A 156 -13.85 11.09 0.52
N LEU A 157 -14.61 10.69 -0.46
CA LEU A 157 -16.04 10.97 -0.57
C LEU A 157 -16.73 9.83 -1.30
N GLY A 158 -18.04 9.79 -1.23
CA GLY A 158 -18.79 8.77 -1.95
C GLY A 158 -20.29 8.83 -1.67
N PHE A 159 -20.93 7.73 -2.07
CA PHE A 159 -22.35 7.52 -1.89
C PHE A 159 -22.62 6.14 -1.30
N GLY A 160 -23.60 6.06 -0.47
CA GLY A 160 -23.98 4.85 0.24
C GLY A 160 -23.80 4.98 1.74
N ARG A 161 -24.59 4.24 2.51
CA ARG A 161 -24.57 4.33 3.98
C ARG A 161 -23.70 3.24 4.57
N MET A 162 -22.93 3.59 5.59
CA MET A 162 -22.21 2.61 6.39
C MET A 162 -23.13 1.65 7.12
N ILE A 163 -24.27 2.18 7.59
CA ILE A 163 -25.31 1.40 8.24
C ILE A 163 -26.54 1.46 7.37
N PRO A 164 -26.92 0.35 6.73
CA PRO A 164 -28.08 0.32 5.85
C PRO A 164 -29.37 0.69 6.56
N LYS A 165 -30.24 1.46 5.89
CA LYS A 165 -31.64 1.66 6.35
C LYS A 165 -32.50 0.44 6.05
N LYS A 166 -32.13 -0.36 5.06
CA LYS A 166 -32.72 -1.64 4.66
C LYS A 166 -31.74 -2.76 4.98
N ARG A 167 -32.09 -4.00 4.62
CA ARG A 167 -31.24 -5.18 4.90
C ARG A 167 -29.88 -5.12 4.21
N VAL A 168 -29.83 -4.52 3.02
CA VAL A 168 -28.61 -4.43 2.20
C VAL A 168 -28.51 -3.04 1.59
N ALA A 169 -27.31 -2.53 1.48
CA ALA A 169 -26.98 -1.30 0.75
C ALA A 169 -25.66 -1.47 -0.02
N VAL A 170 -25.58 -0.75 -1.13
CA VAL A 170 -24.33 -0.63 -1.90
C VAL A 170 -23.70 0.71 -1.56
N ARG A 171 -22.38 0.72 -1.43
CA ARG A 171 -21.58 1.90 -1.12
C ARG A 171 -20.42 2.02 -2.11
N PHE A 172 -20.30 3.17 -2.71
CA PHE A 172 -19.18 3.56 -3.55
C PHE A 172 -18.37 4.65 -2.84
N GLU A 173 -17.06 4.48 -2.82
CA GLU A 173 -16.13 5.40 -2.18
C GLU A 173 -14.94 5.65 -3.11
N MET A 174 -14.52 6.91 -3.21
CA MET A 174 -13.29 7.32 -3.86
C MET A 174 -12.52 8.27 -2.95
N GLY A 175 -11.20 8.17 -2.95
CA GLY A 175 -10.38 9.00 -2.11
C GLY A 175 -8.89 8.84 -2.38
N ALA A 176 -8.10 9.36 -1.46
CA ALA A 176 -6.65 9.37 -1.55
C ALA A 176 -6.02 9.07 -0.20
N GLN A 177 -5.04 8.18 -0.20
CA GLN A 177 -4.13 7.97 0.94
C GLN A 177 -2.85 8.77 0.71
N PHE A 178 -2.47 9.57 1.69
CA PHE A 178 -1.25 10.37 1.68
C PHE A 178 -0.12 9.54 2.30
N GLN A 179 0.57 8.78 1.45
CA GLN A 179 1.57 7.80 1.88
C GLN A 179 3.00 8.36 1.96
N GLY A 180 3.20 9.60 1.54
CA GLY A 180 4.53 10.22 1.46
C GLY A 180 5.35 9.66 0.30
N LYS A 181 6.57 10.15 0.15
CA LYS A 181 7.49 9.68 -0.89
C LYS A 181 7.85 8.21 -0.62
N PRO A 182 7.64 7.30 -1.59
CA PRO A 182 8.09 5.93 -1.47
C PRO A 182 9.63 5.86 -1.36
N VAL A 183 10.11 4.86 -0.65
CA VAL A 183 11.53 4.61 -0.43
C VAL A 183 11.87 3.20 -0.90
N ILE A 184 12.98 3.05 -1.59
CA ILE A 184 13.52 1.75 -1.95
C ILE A 184 14.27 1.20 -0.74
N TYR A 185 13.99 -0.04 -0.37
CA TYR A 185 14.62 -0.72 0.76
C TYR A 185 15.27 -2.03 0.30
N ALA A 186 16.25 -2.49 1.09
CA ALA A 186 16.82 -3.83 0.99
C ALA A 186 16.77 -4.50 2.36
N ASP A 187 16.37 -5.76 2.41
CA ASP A 187 16.32 -6.51 3.66
C ASP A 187 17.72 -6.65 4.25
N GLY A 188 17.86 -6.36 5.54
CA GLY A 188 19.14 -6.38 6.24
C GLY A 188 19.98 -5.09 6.15
N VAL A 189 19.71 -4.22 5.19
CA VAL A 189 20.41 -2.94 5.02
C VAL A 189 19.55 -1.74 5.39
N GLY A 190 18.24 -1.87 5.28
CA GLY A 190 17.28 -0.80 5.53
C GLY A 190 17.01 0.06 4.29
N ASP A 191 16.75 1.34 4.51
CA ASP A 191 16.44 2.28 3.43
C ASP A 191 17.69 2.58 2.61
N LEU A 192 17.60 2.34 1.29
CA LEU A 192 18.71 2.63 0.40
C LEU A 192 18.77 4.14 0.12
N GLN A 193 19.97 4.68 0.21
CA GLN A 193 20.26 6.03 -0.24
C GLN A 193 20.64 5.98 -1.71
N LYS A 194 20.38 7.09 -2.43
CA LYS A 194 20.82 7.24 -3.81
C LYS A 194 22.34 7.10 -3.89
N VAL A 195 22.84 6.43 -4.90
CA VAL A 195 24.27 6.37 -5.18
C VAL A 195 24.76 7.78 -5.49
N VAL A 196 25.81 8.20 -4.79
CA VAL A 196 26.36 9.55 -4.95
C VAL A 196 26.98 9.67 -6.35
N GLY A 197 26.43 10.58 -7.17
CA GLY A 197 26.98 10.94 -8.49
C GLY A 197 26.04 10.74 -9.68
N GLN A 198 24.82 10.27 -9.47
CA GLN A 198 23.82 10.14 -10.52
C GLN A 198 22.87 11.36 -10.58
N ASP A 199 22.40 11.64 -11.77
CA ASP A 199 21.65 12.84 -12.13
C ASP A 199 20.31 12.92 -11.35
N PRO A 200 19.96 14.07 -10.71
CA PRO A 200 18.66 14.20 -10.00
C PRO A 200 17.44 14.13 -10.92
N ASP A 201 17.64 13.98 -12.22
CA ASP A 201 16.59 13.93 -13.25
C ASP A 201 16.18 12.50 -13.66
N ASP A 202 16.55 11.48 -12.89
CA ASP A 202 16.17 10.09 -13.20
C ASP A 202 14.64 9.89 -13.18
N ASP A 203 14.15 9.14 -14.18
CA ASP A 203 12.72 8.88 -14.37
C ASP A 203 12.10 8.14 -13.18
N ILE A 204 12.85 7.29 -12.48
CA ILE A 204 12.37 6.57 -11.29
C ILE A 204 12.11 7.52 -10.13
N SER A 205 13.02 8.47 -9.87
CA SER A 205 12.81 9.50 -8.86
C SER A 205 11.57 10.34 -9.14
N LYS A 206 11.33 10.68 -10.39
CA LYS A 206 10.11 11.40 -10.82
C LYS A 206 8.86 10.56 -10.58
N ILE A 207 8.87 9.27 -10.95
CA ILE A 207 7.76 8.36 -10.71
C ILE A 207 7.47 8.25 -9.21
N LEU A 208 8.49 8.08 -8.36
CA LEU A 208 8.32 8.02 -6.91
C LEU A 208 7.75 9.32 -6.32
N ASP A 209 8.02 10.46 -6.93
CA ASP A 209 7.44 11.73 -6.52
C ASP A 209 5.95 11.83 -6.86
N TYR A 210 5.49 11.23 -7.94
CA TYR A 210 4.06 11.17 -8.29
C TYR A 210 3.28 10.21 -7.40
N VAL A 211 3.90 9.14 -6.91
CA VAL A 211 3.24 8.09 -6.10
C VAL A 211 3.17 8.46 -4.60
N LYS A 212 3.31 9.74 -4.24
CA LYS A 212 3.11 10.22 -2.86
C LYS A 212 1.68 10.05 -2.37
N VAL A 213 0.73 9.98 -3.31
CA VAL A 213 -0.69 9.84 -3.06
C VAL A 213 -1.19 8.57 -3.73
N TYR A 214 -1.78 7.68 -2.94
CA TYR A 214 -2.37 6.44 -3.44
C TYR A 214 -3.86 6.63 -3.68
N PRO A 215 -4.36 6.49 -4.92
CA PRO A 215 -5.77 6.62 -5.22
C PRO A 215 -6.54 5.40 -4.70
N VAL A 216 -7.61 5.66 -3.97
CA VAL A 216 -8.49 4.62 -3.44
C VAL A 216 -9.84 4.70 -4.15
N ILE A 217 -10.26 3.58 -4.74
CA ILE A 217 -11.60 3.38 -5.26
C ILE A 217 -12.11 2.09 -4.66
N LYS A 218 -13.28 2.13 -4.01
CA LYS A 218 -13.86 0.97 -3.33
C LYS A 218 -15.35 0.88 -3.60
N LEU A 219 -15.80 -0.33 -3.92
CA LEU A 219 -17.21 -0.71 -3.96
C LEU A 219 -17.46 -1.74 -2.86
N SER A 220 -18.48 -1.52 -2.06
CA SER A 220 -18.82 -2.41 -0.95
C SER A 220 -20.32 -2.67 -0.84
N ILE A 221 -20.64 -3.83 -0.31
CA ILE A 221 -21.99 -4.25 0.07
C ILE A 221 -22.03 -4.28 1.59
N ARG A 222 -23.13 -3.82 2.12
CA ARG A 222 -23.35 -3.66 3.55
C ARG A 222 -24.66 -4.28 3.99
#